data_1b2a7effa0186ddba2f702016fbd24b8
#
_entry.id   1b2a7effa0186ddba2f702016fbd24b8
#
_cell.length_a   1.000
_cell.length_b   1.000
_cell.length_c   1.000
_cell.angle_alpha   90.00
_cell.angle_beta   90.00
_cell.angle_gamma   90.00
#
_symmetry.space_group_name_H-M   'P 1'
#
loop_
_entity.id
_entity.type
_entity.pdbx_description
1 polymer ?
#
loop_
_entity_poly.entity_id
_entity_poly.type
_entity_poly.pdbx_seq_one_letter_code
_entity_poly.pdbx_strand_id
1 'polypeptide(L)'
;MRILAYCIMSNHWHMVLYPKEDGDLSRFMQWITLTHTQRYRSRSKSRGYGHLYQGRYKSFLVAEDSYFLQLCRYVEQNPLRAKLVKKAENWQWSSAWRRTHGTKEQQALLSSWPVEKPYDYELWLNTKDKNDDEQLTSIRESIRRGRPYGDESWVARMVDTFN
;
A
#
# COMPACT_ATOMS: atom_id res chain seq x y z
N MET A 1 8.66 -8.03 9.23
CA MET A 1 7.72 -7.20 8.42
C MET A 1 6.77 -8.10 7.65
N ARG A 2 5.44 -7.91 7.75
CA ARG A 2 4.43 -8.61 6.96
C ARG A 2 3.95 -7.69 5.84
N ILE A 3 3.79 -8.20 4.62
CA ILE A 3 3.24 -7.44 3.47
C ILE A 3 1.79 -7.87 3.30
N LEU A 4 0.85 -6.95 3.49
CA LEU A 4 -0.58 -7.21 3.46
C LEU A 4 -1.20 -6.85 2.10
N ALA A 5 -0.81 -5.73 1.51
CA ALA A 5 -1.18 -5.33 0.16
C ALA A 5 -0.10 -4.43 -0.44
N TYR A 6 -0.05 -4.34 -1.76
CA TYR A 6 0.81 -3.39 -2.47
C TYR A 6 0.31 -3.12 -3.89
N CYS A 7 0.73 -1.98 -4.42
CA CYS A 7 0.63 -1.66 -5.83
C CYS A 7 1.84 -0.83 -6.27
N ILE A 8 2.53 -1.30 -7.30
CA ILE A 8 3.67 -0.61 -7.90
C ILE A 8 3.19 0.02 -9.21
N MET A 9 3.24 1.35 -9.25
CA MET A 9 2.92 2.17 -10.42
C MET A 9 4.21 2.59 -11.13
N SER A 10 4.11 3.24 -12.27
CA SER A 10 5.28 3.64 -13.07
C SER A 10 6.24 4.60 -12.37
N ASN A 11 5.74 5.44 -11.47
CA ASN A 11 6.52 6.49 -10.79
C ASN A 11 6.35 6.55 -9.28
N HIS A 12 5.52 5.71 -8.71
CA HIS A 12 5.29 5.61 -7.26
C HIS A 12 4.78 4.22 -6.89
N TRP A 13 4.74 3.94 -5.61
CA TRP A 13 4.20 2.68 -5.10
C TRP A 13 3.50 2.91 -3.75
N HIS A 14 2.57 2.04 -3.44
CA HIS A 14 1.88 1.96 -2.16
C HIS A 14 2.05 0.58 -1.56
N MET A 15 2.21 0.51 -0.24
CA MET A 15 2.27 -0.74 0.51
C MET A 15 1.44 -0.63 1.78
N VAL A 16 0.73 -1.70 2.11
CA VAL A 16 0.12 -1.92 3.42
C VAL A 16 0.99 -2.94 4.14
N LEU A 17 1.64 -2.49 5.20
CA LEU A 17 2.66 -3.23 5.92
C LEU A 17 2.24 -3.42 7.38
N TYR A 18 2.62 -4.55 7.97
CA TYR A 18 2.41 -4.84 9.38
C TYR A 18 3.76 -5.12 10.04
N PRO A 19 4.32 -4.15 10.77
CA PRO A 19 5.57 -4.34 11.52
C PRO A 19 5.33 -5.31 12.68
N LYS A 20 6.35 -6.09 13.04
CA LYS A 20 6.31 -6.96 14.23
C LYS A 20 6.81 -6.24 15.47
N GLU A 21 7.77 -5.36 15.29
CA GLU A 21 8.47 -4.64 16.35
C GLU A 21 8.73 -3.19 15.94
N ASP A 22 9.00 -2.34 16.92
CA ASP A 22 9.42 -0.97 16.68
C ASP A 22 10.68 -0.90 15.82
N GLY A 23 10.71 0.06 14.90
CA GLY A 23 11.81 0.25 13.96
C GLY A 23 11.79 -0.68 12.74
N ASP A 24 10.95 -1.74 12.72
CA ASP A 24 10.84 -2.65 11.58
C ASP A 24 10.50 -1.92 10.28
N LEU A 25 9.59 -0.97 10.34
CA LEU A 25 9.20 -0.20 9.17
C LEU A 25 10.39 0.57 8.60
N SER A 26 11.13 1.27 9.44
CA SER A 26 12.30 2.04 9.02
C SER A 26 13.39 1.16 8.44
N ARG A 27 13.71 0.02 9.08
CA ARG A 27 14.70 -0.96 8.59
C ARG A 27 14.28 -1.54 7.23
N PHE A 28 13.01 -1.92 7.09
CA PHE A 28 12.48 -2.46 5.84
C PHE A 28 12.51 -1.42 4.72
N MET A 29 12.08 -0.19 4.99
CA MET A 29 12.07 0.89 4.02
C MET A 29 13.47 1.28 3.56
N GLN A 30 14.42 1.34 4.49
CA GLN A 30 15.82 1.57 4.17
C GLN A 30 16.37 0.46 3.25
N TRP A 31 16.13 -0.79 3.63
CA TRP A 31 16.61 -1.94 2.86
C TRP A 31 16.03 -1.96 1.43
N ILE A 32 14.71 -1.80 1.29
CA ILE A 32 14.05 -1.90 -0.03
C ILE A 32 14.44 -0.74 -0.94
N THR A 33 14.48 0.49 -0.43
CA THR A 33 14.82 1.66 -1.23
C THR A 33 16.29 1.66 -1.66
N LEU A 34 17.20 1.27 -0.76
CA LEU A 34 18.61 1.15 -1.08
C LEU A 34 18.84 0.05 -2.13
N THR A 35 18.29 -1.14 -1.91
CA THR A 35 18.42 -2.29 -2.82
C THR A 35 17.84 -1.96 -4.20
N HIS A 36 16.67 -1.34 -4.25
CA HIS A 36 16.06 -0.93 -5.52
C HIS A 36 16.93 0.09 -6.24
N THR A 37 17.42 1.12 -5.53
CA THR A 37 18.28 2.14 -6.10
C THR A 37 19.56 1.53 -6.71
N GLN A 38 20.23 0.64 -5.97
CA GLN A 38 21.44 -0.02 -6.45
C GLN A 38 21.18 -0.87 -7.70
N ARG A 39 20.12 -1.69 -7.68
CA ARG A 39 19.75 -2.54 -8.82
C ARG A 39 19.31 -1.73 -10.04
N TYR A 40 18.52 -0.67 -9.84
CA TYR A 40 18.09 0.22 -10.91
C TYR A 40 19.28 0.89 -11.57
N ARG A 41 20.19 1.50 -10.80
CA ARG A 41 21.39 2.18 -11.32
C ARG A 41 22.36 1.23 -12.03
N SER A 42 22.51 0.01 -11.51
CA SER A 42 23.33 -1.02 -12.15
C SER A 42 22.81 -1.38 -13.55
N ARG A 43 21.47 -1.49 -13.71
CA ARG A 43 20.83 -1.87 -14.97
C ARG A 43 20.72 -0.70 -15.96
N SER A 44 20.35 0.49 -15.48
CA SER A 44 20.13 1.66 -16.32
C SER A 44 21.40 2.38 -16.73
N LYS A 45 22.58 1.93 -16.27
CA LYS A 45 23.88 2.61 -16.47
C LYS A 45 23.87 4.09 -16.04
N SER A 46 22.91 4.51 -15.22
CA SER A 46 22.69 5.88 -14.78
C SER A 46 23.49 6.24 -13.51
N ARG A 47 24.73 5.76 -13.39
CA ARG A 47 25.61 6.11 -12.27
C ARG A 47 25.92 7.61 -12.31
N GLY A 48 25.66 8.29 -11.17
CA GLY A 48 25.99 9.72 -11.02
C GLY A 48 24.83 10.70 -11.30
N TYR A 49 23.66 10.24 -11.72
CA TYR A 49 22.49 11.11 -11.94
C TYR A 49 21.54 11.06 -10.73
N GLY A 50 21.45 12.17 -9.97
CA GLY A 50 20.40 12.51 -9.01
C GLY A 50 19.87 11.39 -8.09
N HIS A 51 18.86 11.71 -7.31
CA HIS A 51 18.19 10.74 -6.44
C HIS A 51 17.10 9.97 -7.21
N LEU A 52 17.05 8.64 -7.08
CA LEU A 52 15.97 7.82 -7.65
C LEU A 52 14.63 8.12 -6.97
N TYR A 53 14.66 8.29 -5.64
CA TYR A 53 13.50 8.70 -4.86
C TYR A 53 13.59 10.19 -4.54
N GLN A 54 12.50 10.92 -4.83
CA GLN A 54 12.47 12.38 -4.67
C GLN A 54 12.28 12.86 -3.23
N GLY A 55 12.09 11.94 -2.27
CA GLY A 55 11.90 12.28 -0.87
C GLY A 55 11.81 11.05 0.02
N ARG A 56 11.57 11.30 1.31
CA ARG A 56 11.31 10.22 2.27
C ARG A 56 9.96 9.57 1.97
N TYR A 57 9.82 8.27 2.30
CA TYR A 57 8.52 7.62 2.29
C TYR A 57 7.57 8.30 3.30
N LYS A 58 6.30 8.28 3.00
CA LYS A 58 5.23 8.71 3.91
C LYS A 58 4.57 7.49 4.49
N SER A 59 4.28 7.51 5.78
CA SER A 59 3.57 6.44 6.47
C SER A 59 2.56 7.02 7.44
N PHE A 60 1.54 6.26 7.73
CA PHE A 60 0.52 6.57 8.73
C PHE A 60 -0.06 5.26 9.29
N LEU A 61 -0.61 5.33 10.48
CA LEU A 61 -1.26 4.21 11.14
C LEU A 61 -2.67 4.01 10.58
N VAL A 62 -3.14 2.76 10.58
CA VAL A 62 -4.47 2.38 10.09
C VAL A 62 -5.14 1.47 11.09
N ALA A 63 -6.41 1.71 11.40
CA ALA A 63 -7.20 0.84 12.27
C ALA A 63 -7.43 -0.53 11.61
N GLU A 64 -7.39 -1.59 12.42
CA GLU A 64 -7.58 -2.99 11.98
C GLU A 64 -9.06 -3.37 11.90
N ASP A 65 -9.78 -2.75 10.98
CA ASP A 65 -11.21 -2.95 10.77
C ASP A 65 -11.60 -2.62 9.31
N SER A 66 -12.78 -2.05 9.11
CA SER A 66 -13.23 -1.59 7.79
C SER A 66 -12.27 -0.57 7.14
N TYR A 67 -11.57 0.24 7.92
CA TYR A 67 -10.58 1.19 7.40
C TYR A 67 -9.38 0.48 6.77
N PHE A 68 -8.95 -0.65 7.35
CA PHE A 68 -7.93 -1.50 6.74
C PHE A 68 -8.38 -2.03 5.37
N LEU A 69 -9.61 -2.54 5.27
CA LEU A 69 -10.17 -3.04 4.01
C LEU A 69 -10.27 -1.93 2.95
N GLN A 70 -10.73 -0.75 3.35
CA GLN A 70 -10.81 0.43 2.48
C GLN A 70 -9.42 0.84 1.98
N LEU A 71 -8.40 0.81 2.86
CA LEU A 71 -7.03 1.12 2.45
C LEU A 71 -6.46 0.08 1.49
N CYS A 72 -6.67 -1.22 1.74
CA CYS A 72 -6.25 -2.27 0.80
C CYS A 72 -6.90 -2.07 -0.56
N ARG A 73 -8.20 -1.80 -0.60
CA ARG A 73 -8.93 -1.48 -1.82
C ARG A 73 -8.36 -0.23 -2.50
N TYR A 74 -8.11 0.84 -1.75
CA TYR A 74 -7.47 2.05 -2.28
C TYR A 74 -6.14 1.73 -2.96
N VAL A 75 -5.29 0.95 -2.33
CA VAL A 75 -3.97 0.58 -2.86
C VAL A 75 -4.11 -0.26 -4.13
N GLU A 76 -4.95 -1.28 -4.11
CA GLU A 76 -5.10 -2.22 -5.24
C GLU A 76 -5.87 -1.63 -6.41
N GLN A 77 -6.72 -0.61 -6.21
CA GLN A 77 -7.44 0.11 -7.26
C GLN A 77 -6.60 1.17 -8.00
N ASN A 78 -5.37 1.46 -7.57
CA ASN A 78 -4.58 2.53 -8.18
C ASN A 78 -4.49 2.42 -9.72
N PRO A 79 -4.17 1.25 -10.32
CA PRO A 79 -4.08 1.12 -11.77
C PRO A 79 -5.45 1.24 -12.47
N LEU A 80 -6.53 0.81 -11.80
CA LEU A 80 -7.90 0.96 -12.30
C LEU A 80 -8.30 2.45 -12.35
N ARG A 81 -8.05 3.21 -11.26
CA ARG A 81 -8.28 4.66 -11.20
C ARG A 81 -7.41 5.43 -12.19
N ALA A 82 -6.20 4.96 -12.46
CA ALA A 82 -5.32 5.52 -13.48
C ALA A 82 -5.70 5.10 -14.92
N LYS A 83 -6.77 4.32 -15.10
CA LYS A 83 -7.26 3.80 -16.39
C LYS A 83 -6.22 2.96 -17.15
N LEU A 84 -5.28 2.33 -16.45
CA LEU A 84 -4.26 1.45 -17.03
C LEU A 84 -4.79 0.04 -17.26
N VAL A 85 -5.79 -0.38 -16.50
CA VAL A 85 -6.46 -1.69 -16.61
C VAL A 85 -7.97 -1.53 -16.47
N LYS A 86 -8.73 -2.52 -16.95
CA LYS A 86 -10.19 -2.57 -16.80
C LYS A 86 -10.64 -3.25 -15.49
N LYS A 87 -9.76 -4.07 -14.89
CA LYS A 87 -9.95 -4.73 -13.60
C LYS A 87 -8.65 -4.65 -12.81
N ALA A 88 -8.73 -4.43 -11.49
CA ALA A 88 -7.57 -4.21 -10.64
C ALA A 88 -6.62 -5.42 -10.62
N GLU A 89 -7.17 -6.64 -10.63
CA GLU A 89 -6.40 -7.89 -10.67
C GLU A 89 -5.64 -8.12 -11.98
N ASN A 90 -5.90 -7.33 -13.02
CA ASN A 90 -5.13 -7.41 -14.29
C ASN A 90 -3.80 -6.64 -14.24
N TRP A 91 -3.55 -5.89 -13.15
CA TRP A 91 -2.27 -5.18 -12.99
C TRP A 91 -1.23 -6.08 -12.32
N GLN A 92 -0.33 -6.67 -13.12
CA GLN A 92 0.66 -7.67 -12.66
C GLN A 92 1.60 -7.20 -11.53
N TRP A 93 1.71 -5.89 -11.30
CA TRP A 93 2.56 -5.29 -10.27
C TRP A 93 1.81 -4.95 -8.98
N SER A 94 0.71 -5.66 -8.70
CA SER A 94 -0.12 -5.48 -7.52
C SER A 94 -0.32 -6.77 -6.71
N SER A 95 -0.69 -6.62 -5.45
CA SER A 95 -1.10 -7.73 -4.60
C SER A 95 -2.42 -8.36 -5.07
N ALA A 96 -3.32 -7.60 -5.69
CA ALA A 96 -4.54 -8.15 -6.27
C ALA A 96 -4.22 -9.19 -7.36
N TRP A 97 -3.36 -8.83 -8.33
CA TRP A 97 -2.90 -9.77 -9.36
C TRP A 97 -2.19 -10.97 -8.74
N ARG A 98 -1.32 -10.72 -7.78
CA ARG A 98 -0.52 -11.78 -7.14
C ARG A 98 -1.40 -12.82 -6.43
N ARG A 99 -2.48 -12.40 -5.78
CA ARG A 99 -3.44 -13.31 -5.13
C ARG A 99 -4.24 -14.11 -6.15
N THR A 100 -4.59 -13.51 -7.29
CA THR A 100 -5.50 -14.10 -8.29
C THR A 100 -4.75 -14.96 -9.31
N HIS A 101 -3.59 -14.51 -9.78
CA HIS A 101 -2.85 -15.11 -10.89
C HIS A 101 -1.45 -15.63 -10.52
N GLY A 102 -0.94 -15.26 -9.34
CA GLY A 102 0.40 -15.64 -8.92
C GLY A 102 0.52 -17.14 -8.61
N THR A 103 1.72 -17.69 -8.79
CA THR A 103 2.04 -19.04 -8.31
C THR A 103 2.01 -19.09 -6.77
N LYS A 104 2.01 -20.29 -6.19
CA LYS A 104 2.05 -20.45 -4.73
C LYS A 104 3.27 -19.73 -4.10
N GLU A 105 4.44 -19.81 -4.73
CA GLU A 105 5.66 -19.13 -4.28
C GLU A 105 5.50 -17.61 -4.37
N GLN A 106 4.85 -17.11 -5.41
CA GLN A 106 4.56 -15.70 -5.56
C GLN A 106 3.55 -15.22 -4.51
N GLN A 107 2.50 -15.98 -4.25
CA GLN A 107 1.50 -15.68 -3.24
C GLN A 107 2.08 -15.69 -1.83
N ALA A 108 3.08 -16.53 -1.54
CA ALA A 108 3.76 -16.63 -0.26
C ALA A 108 4.48 -15.32 0.19
N LEU A 109 4.68 -14.37 -0.73
CA LEU A 109 5.13 -13.02 -0.36
C LEU A 109 4.10 -12.27 0.49
N LEU A 110 2.82 -12.56 0.31
CA LEU A 110 1.72 -11.89 0.99
C LEU A 110 1.35 -12.62 2.27
N SER A 111 1.23 -11.89 3.34
CA SER A 111 0.72 -12.41 4.60
C SER A 111 -0.81 -12.35 4.65
N SER A 112 -1.41 -13.21 5.49
CA SER A 112 -2.83 -13.13 5.81
C SER A 112 -3.19 -11.77 6.41
N TRP A 113 -4.37 -11.29 6.10
CA TRP A 113 -4.89 -10.04 6.65
C TRP A 113 -5.25 -10.20 8.13
N PRO A 114 -5.19 -9.12 8.94
CA PRO A 114 -5.61 -9.16 10.34
C PRO A 114 -7.14 -9.25 10.50
N VAL A 115 -7.89 -8.94 9.44
CA VAL A 115 -9.35 -9.00 9.38
C VAL A 115 -9.78 -9.99 8.30
N GLU A 116 -10.98 -10.53 8.44
CA GLU A 116 -11.55 -11.44 7.43
C GLU A 116 -11.76 -10.69 6.11
N LYS A 117 -11.30 -11.31 5.02
CA LYS A 117 -11.50 -10.77 3.67
C LYS A 117 -12.97 -11.00 3.28
N PRO A 118 -13.73 -9.94 2.87
CA PRO A 118 -15.09 -10.10 2.40
C PRO A 118 -15.16 -11.07 1.21
N TYR A 119 -16.22 -11.90 1.18
CA TYR A 119 -16.43 -12.87 0.12
C TYR A 119 -16.50 -12.21 -1.27
N ASP A 120 -17.10 -11.04 -1.34
CA ASP A 120 -17.29 -10.25 -2.56
C ASP A 120 -16.19 -9.20 -2.79
N TYR A 121 -15.03 -9.35 -2.13
CA TYR A 121 -13.96 -8.35 -2.20
C TYR A 121 -13.51 -8.03 -3.64
N GLU A 122 -13.40 -9.03 -4.51
CA GLU A 122 -13.02 -8.83 -5.92
C GLU A 122 -14.07 -8.01 -6.68
N LEU A 123 -15.36 -8.24 -6.40
CA LEU A 123 -16.44 -7.44 -6.96
C LEU A 123 -16.36 -6.01 -6.45
N TRP A 124 -16.23 -5.83 -5.13
CA TRP A 124 -16.09 -4.52 -4.50
C TRP A 124 -14.83 -3.77 -4.98
N LEU A 125 -13.73 -4.49 -5.20
CA LEU A 125 -12.49 -3.93 -5.75
C LEU A 125 -12.71 -3.31 -7.14
N ASN A 126 -13.60 -3.85 -7.96
CA ASN A 126 -13.83 -3.43 -9.34
C ASN A 126 -15.08 -2.57 -9.55
N THR A 127 -15.88 -2.34 -8.50
CA THR A 127 -17.08 -1.51 -8.57
C THR A 127 -16.85 -0.16 -7.93
N LYS A 128 -17.59 0.86 -8.38
CA LYS A 128 -17.62 2.18 -7.72
C LYS A 128 -18.64 2.16 -6.59
N ASP A 129 -18.19 2.52 -5.38
CA ASP A 129 -19.05 2.70 -4.22
C ASP A 129 -19.51 4.16 -4.12
N LYS A 130 -20.67 4.39 -3.49
CA LYS A 130 -21.22 5.75 -3.27
C LYS A 130 -20.30 6.61 -2.40
N ASN A 131 -19.57 5.99 -1.48
CA ASN A 131 -18.69 6.66 -0.53
C ASN A 131 -17.22 6.75 -1.01
N ASP A 132 -16.93 6.30 -2.24
CA ASP A 132 -15.54 6.24 -2.75
C ASP A 132 -14.85 7.61 -2.73
N ASP A 133 -15.54 8.67 -3.09
CA ASP A 133 -14.95 10.00 -3.20
C ASP A 133 -14.56 10.57 -1.82
N GLU A 134 -15.35 10.32 -0.77
CA GLU A 134 -15.04 10.71 0.62
C GLU A 134 -13.88 9.87 1.17
N GLN A 135 -13.92 8.56 0.98
CA GLN A 135 -12.85 7.64 1.40
C GLN A 135 -11.52 7.99 0.72
N LEU A 136 -11.54 8.25 -0.58
CA LEU A 136 -10.38 8.69 -1.35
C LEU A 136 -9.78 9.99 -0.80
N THR A 137 -10.64 10.95 -0.46
CA THR A 137 -10.22 12.24 0.10
C THR A 137 -9.56 12.05 1.46
N SER A 138 -10.18 11.27 2.35
CA SER A 138 -9.68 10.97 3.69
C SER A 138 -8.32 10.23 3.64
N ILE A 139 -8.20 9.18 2.81
CA ILE A 139 -6.94 8.45 2.64
C ILE A 139 -5.84 9.36 2.08
N ARG A 140 -6.14 10.18 1.08
CA ARG A 140 -5.17 11.12 0.51
C ARG A 140 -4.71 12.17 1.52
N GLU A 141 -5.60 12.60 2.41
CA GLU A 141 -5.24 13.51 3.49
C GLU A 141 -4.31 12.83 4.51
N SER A 142 -4.59 11.58 4.89
CA SER A 142 -3.71 10.77 5.73
C SER A 142 -2.32 10.59 5.09
N ILE A 143 -2.25 10.30 3.80
CA ILE A 143 -0.97 10.22 3.04
C ILE A 143 -0.24 11.57 3.07
N ARG A 144 -0.96 12.69 2.89
CA ARG A 144 -0.35 14.03 2.83
C ARG A 144 0.19 14.48 4.17
N ARG A 145 -0.57 14.25 5.25
CA ARG A 145 -0.30 14.79 6.60
C ARG A 145 0.39 13.79 7.53
N GLY A 146 0.44 12.50 7.18
CA GLY A 146 0.90 11.44 8.11
C GLY A 146 -0.11 11.15 9.22
N ARG A 147 -1.38 11.56 9.08
CA ARG A 147 -2.41 11.39 10.11
C ARG A 147 -2.94 9.96 10.13
N PRO A 148 -3.16 9.35 11.31
CA PRO A 148 -3.76 8.03 11.41
C PRO A 148 -5.11 7.95 10.68
N TYR A 149 -5.43 6.79 10.09
CA TYR A 149 -6.67 6.52 9.36
C TYR A 149 -7.53 5.51 10.12
N GLY A 150 -8.63 5.95 10.67
CA GLY A 150 -9.54 5.21 11.53
C GLY A 150 -10.71 6.10 11.94
N ASP A 151 -11.58 5.61 12.83
CA ASP A 151 -12.61 6.44 13.45
C ASP A 151 -12.00 7.52 14.35
N GLU A 152 -12.79 8.55 14.66
CA GLU A 152 -12.30 9.72 15.42
C GLU A 152 -11.72 9.35 16.78
N SER A 153 -12.35 8.41 17.48
CA SER A 153 -11.92 7.99 18.81
C SER A 153 -10.59 7.22 18.76
N TRP A 154 -10.42 6.35 17.78
CA TRP A 154 -9.18 5.62 17.55
C TRP A 154 -8.06 6.57 17.11
N VAL A 155 -8.36 7.50 16.19
CA VAL A 155 -7.38 8.52 15.73
C VAL A 155 -6.90 9.37 16.90
N ALA A 156 -7.81 9.82 17.78
CA ALA A 156 -7.43 10.60 18.96
C ALA A 156 -6.47 9.82 19.86
N ARG A 157 -6.78 8.55 20.19
CA ARG A 157 -5.88 7.69 20.99
C ARG A 157 -4.52 7.50 20.34
N MET A 158 -4.45 7.30 19.02
CA MET A 158 -3.17 7.10 18.32
C MET A 158 -2.33 8.38 18.32
N VAL A 159 -2.94 9.54 18.15
CA VAL A 159 -2.25 10.83 18.23
C VAL A 159 -1.66 11.03 19.63
N ASP A 160 -2.42 10.75 20.69
CA ASP A 160 -1.93 10.88 22.06
C ASP A 160 -0.80 9.88 22.41
N THR A 161 -0.81 8.71 21.78
CA THR A 161 0.20 7.67 22.05
C THR A 161 1.54 7.96 21.36
N PHE A 162 1.53 8.60 20.19
CA PHE A 162 2.71 8.76 19.34
C PHE A 162 3.17 10.21 19.15
N ASN A 163 2.61 11.19 19.87
CA ASN A 163 3.13 12.54 20.05
C ASN A 163 3.97 12.61 21.32
#